data_36d45383ad5ca9eeddd54584e8de9943
#
_entry.id   36d45383ad5ca9eeddd54584e8de9943
#
_cell.length_a   1.000
_cell.length_b   1.000
_cell.length_c   1.000
_cell.angle_alpha   90.00
_cell.angle_beta   90.00
_cell.angle_gamma   90.00
#
_symmetry.space_group_name_H-M   'P 1'
#
loop_
_entity.id
_entity.type
_entity.pdbx_description
1 polymer ?
#
loop_
_entity_poly.entity_id
_entity_poly.type
_entity_poly.pdbx_seq_one_letter_code
_entity_poly.pdbx_strand_id
1 'polypeptide(L)'
;MLLGIDVGGTFTDAVVLQQGAVVAQAKRATTHDDVLHCVLAALDAVLQPGMAQELERVVISSTIVTNVLTEGSLPPAFLAIIAGPGMNVKGHLPVTPYYLSGYVDHRGKITANIEWSRHQELLRRKGSGVCAVSGKFSVRNPQLEYQAEHELKKCGYSKVFLGSELSGELNFVRRCNSAYFSAQVYELFTRFCRRIERALAERGISAPVHILKADGGTLPLEAALQQPVEAVFTGPAASVLGIEALCAPQVNSISLCLLYTSDAADDRIS
;
A
#
# COMPACT_ATOMS: atom_id res chain seq x y z
N MET A 1 -5.28 -17.28 19.59
CA MET A 1 -4.03 -17.46 18.78
C MET A 1 -3.88 -16.34 17.77
N LEU A 2 -2.63 -16.09 17.29
CA LEU A 2 -2.34 -15.12 16.21
C LEU A 2 -1.70 -15.84 15.03
N LEU A 3 -2.10 -15.51 13.81
CA LEU A 3 -1.48 -16.02 12.58
C LEU A 3 -0.74 -14.88 11.87
N GLY A 4 0.55 -15.05 11.65
CA GLY A 4 1.38 -14.18 10.81
C GLY A 4 1.67 -14.84 9.48
N ILE A 5 1.56 -14.07 8.39
CA ILE A 5 1.90 -14.51 7.03
C ILE A 5 2.84 -13.47 6.42
N ASP A 6 4.03 -13.87 6.01
CA ASP A 6 4.94 -13.02 5.24
C ASP A 6 5.08 -13.54 3.82
N VAL A 7 4.65 -12.76 2.85
CA VAL A 7 4.70 -13.09 1.44
C VAL A 7 5.89 -12.38 0.80
N GLY A 8 7.04 -13.01 0.88
CA GLY A 8 8.27 -12.53 0.25
C GLY A 8 8.39 -12.92 -1.23
N GLY A 9 9.38 -12.35 -1.91
CA GLY A 9 9.66 -12.67 -3.32
C GLY A 9 10.17 -14.09 -3.54
N THR A 10 10.91 -14.67 -2.58
CA THR A 10 11.53 -16.00 -2.68
C THR A 10 10.81 -17.04 -1.83
N PHE A 11 10.34 -16.66 -0.66
CA PHE A 11 9.65 -17.55 0.27
C PHE A 11 8.40 -16.88 0.84
N THR A 12 7.41 -17.71 1.11
CA THR A 12 6.23 -17.36 1.90
C THR A 12 6.31 -18.10 3.22
N ASP A 13 6.30 -17.35 4.31
CA ASP A 13 6.37 -17.86 5.67
C ASP A 13 5.01 -17.72 6.36
N ALA A 14 4.61 -18.73 7.13
CA ALA A 14 3.43 -18.68 8.00
C ALA A 14 3.80 -19.14 9.39
N VAL A 15 3.31 -18.41 10.41
CA VAL A 15 3.62 -18.66 11.82
C VAL A 15 2.36 -18.51 12.66
N VAL A 16 2.09 -19.48 13.52
CA VAL A 16 1.03 -19.40 14.54
C VAL A 16 1.66 -19.16 15.89
N LEU A 17 1.20 -18.12 16.57
CA LEU A 17 1.62 -17.74 17.91
C LEU A 17 0.49 -18.00 18.91
N GLN A 18 0.83 -18.58 20.05
CA GLN A 18 -0.06 -18.71 21.20
C GLN A 18 0.68 -18.27 22.46
N GLN A 19 0.12 -17.29 23.17
CA GLN A 19 0.70 -16.76 24.42
C GLN A 19 2.18 -16.33 24.28
N GLY A 20 2.54 -15.76 23.14
CA GLY A 20 3.89 -15.30 22.85
C GLY A 20 4.88 -16.38 22.37
N ALA A 21 4.46 -17.66 22.33
CA ALA A 21 5.27 -18.75 21.83
C ALA A 21 4.85 -19.16 20.40
N VAL A 22 5.83 -19.56 19.58
CA VAL A 22 5.59 -20.15 18.26
C VAL A 22 5.09 -21.59 18.46
N VAL A 23 3.86 -21.88 18.05
CA VAL A 23 3.27 -23.22 18.16
C VAL A 23 3.23 -23.98 16.84
N ALA A 24 3.27 -23.25 15.71
CA ALA A 24 3.43 -23.84 14.38
C ALA A 24 4.11 -22.84 13.45
N GLN A 25 4.92 -23.36 12.51
CA GLN A 25 5.56 -22.55 11.47
C GLN A 25 5.73 -23.35 10.20
N ALA A 26 5.67 -22.69 9.06
CA ALA A 26 5.96 -23.26 7.76
C ALA A 26 6.60 -22.21 6.85
N LYS A 27 7.49 -22.70 5.98
CA LYS A 27 8.13 -21.93 4.92
C LYS A 27 7.89 -22.62 3.59
N ARG A 28 7.47 -21.89 2.57
CA ARG A 28 7.24 -22.39 1.21
C ARG A 28 7.95 -21.49 0.21
N ALA A 29 8.49 -22.08 -0.84
CA ALA A 29 9.04 -21.29 -1.95
C ALA A 29 7.91 -20.49 -2.62
N THR A 30 8.16 -19.20 -2.85
CA THR A 30 7.22 -18.34 -3.58
C THR A 30 7.44 -18.53 -5.08
N THR A 31 6.38 -18.81 -5.82
CA THR A 31 6.38 -18.77 -7.29
C THR A 31 5.67 -17.50 -7.73
N HIS A 32 6.33 -16.73 -8.60
CA HIS A 32 5.80 -15.43 -9.06
C HIS A 32 4.47 -15.58 -9.84
N ASP A 33 4.27 -16.71 -10.50
CA ASP A 33 3.08 -16.99 -11.31
C ASP A 33 1.84 -17.27 -10.44
N ASP A 34 2.02 -17.79 -9.22
CA ASP A 34 0.91 -18.10 -8.31
C ASP A 34 1.26 -17.89 -6.83
N VAL A 35 1.40 -16.64 -6.46
CA VAL A 35 1.66 -16.22 -5.07
C VAL A 35 0.57 -16.73 -4.11
N LEU A 36 -0.69 -16.79 -4.57
CA LEU A 36 -1.77 -17.29 -3.74
C LEU A 36 -1.59 -18.76 -3.38
N HIS A 37 -1.17 -19.60 -4.33
CA HIS A 37 -0.89 -21.01 -4.07
C HIS A 37 0.17 -21.19 -2.97
N CYS A 38 1.21 -20.37 -2.99
CA CYS A 38 2.26 -20.41 -1.96
C CYS A 38 1.71 -20.04 -0.57
N VAL A 39 0.85 -19.02 -0.49
CA VAL A 39 0.15 -18.65 0.75
C VAL A 39 -0.73 -19.78 1.24
N LEU A 40 -1.51 -20.41 0.35
CA LEU A 40 -2.38 -21.54 0.69
C LEU A 40 -1.58 -22.72 1.21
N ALA A 41 -0.48 -23.07 0.53
CA ALA A 41 0.40 -24.16 0.94
C ALA A 41 1.09 -23.89 2.30
N ALA A 42 1.41 -22.63 2.61
CA ALA A 42 1.96 -22.25 3.90
C ALA A 42 0.88 -22.32 5.00
N LEU A 43 -0.33 -21.84 4.73
CA LEU A 43 -1.48 -21.94 5.64
C LEU A 43 -1.83 -23.39 5.96
N ASP A 44 -1.97 -24.24 4.94
CA ASP A 44 -2.33 -25.65 5.11
C ASP A 44 -1.27 -26.43 5.91
N ALA A 45 -0.02 -25.96 5.89
CA ALA A 45 1.06 -26.59 6.64
C ALA A 45 1.11 -26.18 8.12
N VAL A 46 0.56 -25.00 8.51
CA VAL A 46 0.58 -24.55 9.89
C VAL A 46 -0.73 -24.74 10.63
N LEU A 47 -1.86 -24.83 9.90
CA LEU A 47 -3.17 -25.00 10.49
C LEU A 47 -3.41 -26.45 10.88
N GLN A 48 -3.53 -26.72 12.18
CA GLN A 48 -3.97 -27.98 12.70
C GLN A 48 -5.50 -27.98 12.92
N PRO A 49 -6.13 -29.15 12.99
CA PRO A 49 -7.56 -29.24 13.28
C PRO A 49 -7.94 -28.46 14.54
N GLY A 50 -8.94 -27.59 14.43
CA GLY A 50 -9.42 -26.74 15.54
C GLY A 50 -8.74 -25.38 15.66
N MET A 51 -7.54 -25.17 15.12
CA MET A 51 -6.83 -23.89 15.26
C MET A 51 -7.54 -22.72 14.57
N ALA A 52 -8.21 -22.96 13.45
CA ALA A 52 -8.88 -21.90 12.66
C ALA A 52 -9.89 -21.10 13.50
N GLN A 53 -10.62 -21.77 14.40
CA GLN A 53 -11.63 -21.17 15.27
C GLN A 53 -11.02 -20.42 16.46
N GLU A 54 -9.78 -20.75 16.83
CA GLU A 54 -9.06 -20.12 17.95
C GLU A 54 -8.23 -18.89 17.52
N LEU A 55 -8.17 -18.61 16.21
CA LEU A 55 -7.47 -17.45 15.72
C LEU A 55 -8.23 -16.17 16.06
N GLU A 56 -7.53 -15.25 16.70
CA GLU A 56 -8.05 -13.93 17.10
C GLU A 56 -7.70 -12.85 16.09
N ARG A 57 -6.60 -13.06 15.34
CA ARG A 57 -6.10 -12.10 14.34
C ARG A 57 -5.19 -12.77 13.32
N VAL A 58 -5.28 -12.30 12.08
CA VAL A 58 -4.33 -12.60 11.01
C VAL A 58 -3.59 -11.34 10.65
N VAL A 59 -2.26 -11.37 10.60
CA VAL A 59 -1.42 -10.26 10.15
C VAL A 59 -0.66 -10.68 8.90
N ILE A 60 -0.74 -9.87 7.86
CA ILE A 60 -0.10 -10.15 6.57
C ILE A 60 0.95 -9.08 6.28
N SER A 61 2.16 -9.52 5.98
CA SER A 61 3.23 -8.77 5.35
C SER A 61 3.38 -9.24 3.90
N SER A 62 3.71 -8.34 2.98
CA SER A 62 3.92 -8.73 1.58
C SER A 62 4.83 -7.78 0.84
N THR A 63 5.70 -8.32 0.00
CA THR A 63 6.55 -7.54 -0.91
C THR A 63 5.86 -7.22 -2.24
N ILE A 64 4.62 -7.67 -2.48
CA ILE A 64 3.95 -7.54 -3.78
C ILE A 64 3.84 -6.08 -4.26
N VAL A 65 3.49 -5.16 -3.35
CA VAL A 65 3.38 -3.73 -3.68
C VAL A 65 4.76 -3.12 -3.92
N THR A 66 5.73 -3.46 -3.07
CA THR A 66 7.12 -2.99 -3.20
C THR A 66 7.73 -3.42 -4.53
N ASN A 67 7.61 -4.70 -4.87
CA ASN A 67 8.20 -5.26 -6.08
C ASN A 67 7.66 -4.59 -7.35
N VAL A 68 6.34 -4.50 -7.51
CA VAL A 68 5.75 -3.89 -8.70
C VAL A 68 6.07 -2.40 -8.86
N LEU A 69 6.27 -1.69 -7.75
CA LEU A 69 6.68 -0.28 -7.78
C LEU A 69 8.16 -0.12 -8.12
N THR A 70 9.05 -0.98 -7.60
CA THR A 70 10.47 -0.94 -7.89
C THR A 70 10.80 -1.40 -9.31
N GLU A 71 10.11 -2.42 -9.80
CA GLU A 71 10.22 -2.91 -11.17
C GLU A 71 9.62 -1.97 -12.21
N GLY A 72 8.74 -1.05 -11.80
CA GLY A 72 8.03 -0.17 -12.72
C GLY A 72 7.10 -0.92 -13.69
N SER A 73 6.64 -2.10 -13.30
CA SER A 73 5.87 -3.02 -14.16
C SER A 73 4.41 -2.59 -14.37
N LEU A 74 3.92 -1.63 -13.58
CA LEU A 74 2.54 -1.13 -13.70
C LEU A 74 2.44 0.06 -14.65
N PRO A 75 1.33 0.19 -15.40
CA PRO A 75 1.07 1.37 -16.21
C PRO A 75 0.93 2.61 -15.32
N PRO A 76 1.29 3.80 -15.83
CA PRO A 76 1.14 5.03 -15.07
C PRO A 76 -0.34 5.34 -14.78
N ALA A 77 -0.62 5.70 -13.52
CA ALA A 77 -1.93 6.21 -13.12
C ALA A 77 -2.08 7.69 -13.53
N PHE A 78 -3.31 8.15 -13.70
CA PHE A 78 -3.57 9.56 -13.92
C PHE A 78 -3.45 10.33 -12.60
N LEU A 79 -2.66 11.42 -12.62
CA LEU A 79 -2.48 12.31 -11.48
C LEU A 79 -2.91 13.73 -11.85
N ALA A 80 -3.89 14.28 -11.14
CA ALA A 80 -4.25 15.69 -11.19
C ALA A 80 -3.73 16.41 -9.93
N ILE A 81 -3.26 17.65 -10.08
CA ILE A 81 -2.79 18.44 -8.94
C ILE A 81 -3.37 19.85 -8.95
N ILE A 82 -3.62 20.37 -7.74
CA ILE A 82 -4.04 21.75 -7.48
C ILE A 82 -2.88 22.43 -6.77
N ALA A 83 -1.88 22.84 -7.55
CA ALA A 83 -0.61 23.35 -7.02
C ALA A 83 -0.70 24.81 -6.54
N GLY A 84 -1.60 25.59 -7.11
CA GLY A 84 -1.67 27.03 -6.88
C GLY A 84 -0.41 27.76 -7.41
N PRO A 85 -0.26 29.04 -7.08
CA PRO A 85 0.87 29.82 -7.56
C PRO A 85 2.19 29.45 -6.84
N GLY A 86 3.31 29.63 -7.54
CA GLY A 86 4.66 29.53 -6.97
C GLY A 86 5.14 28.12 -6.64
N MET A 87 4.46 27.07 -7.10
CA MET A 87 4.88 25.69 -6.88
C MET A 87 5.36 25.05 -8.17
N ASN A 88 6.62 24.63 -8.19
CA ASN A 88 7.17 23.83 -9.25
C ASN A 88 7.43 22.41 -8.74
N VAL A 89 6.73 21.44 -9.32
CA VAL A 89 6.88 20.02 -8.98
C VAL A 89 7.62 19.22 -10.06
N LYS A 90 8.16 19.90 -11.08
CA LYS A 90 8.90 19.27 -12.17
C LYS A 90 10.11 18.49 -11.62
N GLY A 91 10.22 17.21 -11.99
CA GLY A 91 11.31 16.34 -11.53
C GLY A 91 11.13 15.78 -10.11
N HIS A 92 10.04 16.12 -9.42
CA HIS A 92 9.73 15.61 -8.07
C HIS A 92 8.58 14.59 -8.05
N LEU A 93 7.90 14.41 -9.18
CA LEU A 93 6.80 13.47 -9.34
C LEU A 93 7.18 12.41 -10.38
N PRO A 94 6.67 11.18 -10.24
CA PRO A 94 7.00 10.06 -11.13
C PRO A 94 6.37 10.21 -12.53
N VAL A 95 5.39 11.10 -12.66
CA VAL A 95 4.70 11.41 -13.94
C VAL A 95 4.50 12.91 -14.09
N THR A 96 4.27 13.36 -15.31
CA THR A 96 3.81 14.73 -15.55
C THR A 96 2.35 14.84 -15.12
N PRO A 97 2.02 15.63 -14.07
CA PRO A 97 0.67 15.73 -13.60
C PRO A 97 -0.19 16.64 -14.49
N TYR A 98 -1.50 16.44 -14.43
CA TYR A 98 -2.47 17.38 -14.96
C TYR A 98 -2.69 18.51 -13.94
N TYR A 99 -2.49 19.75 -14.35
CA TYR A 99 -2.66 20.91 -13.47
C TYR A 99 -4.09 21.40 -13.50
N LEU A 100 -4.80 21.28 -12.39
CA LEU A 100 -6.09 21.93 -12.19
C LEU A 100 -5.87 23.37 -11.69
N SER A 101 -6.71 24.28 -12.17
CA SER A 101 -6.81 25.63 -11.60
C SER A 101 -7.36 25.53 -10.16
N GLY A 102 -7.27 26.60 -9.43
CA GLY A 102 -7.71 26.65 -8.03
C GLY A 102 -6.56 26.78 -7.06
N TYR A 103 -6.88 27.29 -5.86
CA TYR A 103 -5.88 27.48 -4.83
C TYR A 103 -6.49 27.57 -3.43
N VAL A 104 -5.97 26.77 -2.52
CA VAL A 104 -6.16 26.89 -1.08
C VAL A 104 -4.90 27.52 -0.50
N ASP A 105 -5.02 28.57 0.29
CA ASP A 105 -3.89 29.24 0.92
C ASP A 105 -3.37 28.46 2.16
N HIS A 106 -2.28 28.93 2.72
CA HIS A 106 -1.66 28.33 3.90
C HIS A 106 -2.53 28.38 5.17
N ARG A 107 -3.63 29.12 5.16
CA ARG A 107 -4.62 29.20 6.27
C ARG A 107 -5.82 28.28 6.03
N GLY A 108 -5.89 27.59 4.88
CA GLY A 108 -7.02 26.75 4.50
C GLY A 108 -8.17 27.52 3.82
N LYS A 109 -7.97 28.80 3.46
CA LYS A 109 -8.97 29.57 2.72
C LYS A 109 -8.85 29.26 1.23
N ILE A 110 -9.98 28.96 0.58
CA ILE A 110 -10.05 28.88 -0.87
C ILE A 110 -9.95 30.33 -1.41
N THR A 111 -8.86 30.63 -2.09
CA THR A 111 -8.62 31.93 -2.71
C THR A 111 -8.92 31.94 -4.20
N ALA A 112 -8.95 30.76 -4.83
CA ALA A 112 -9.41 30.57 -6.19
C ALA A 112 -10.09 29.19 -6.31
N ASN A 113 -11.26 29.15 -6.95
CA ASN A 113 -11.95 27.91 -7.26
C ASN A 113 -11.38 27.25 -8.52
N ILE A 114 -11.71 25.98 -8.74
CA ILE A 114 -11.41 25.30 -9.99
C ILE A 114 -12.30 25.88 -11.09
N GLU A 115 -11.68 26.43 -12.13
CA GLU A 115 -12.39 26.96 -13.30
C GLU A 115 -12.57 25.85 -14.34
N TRP A 116 -13.63 25.07 -14.19
CA TRP A 116 -13.90 23.90 -15.05
C TRP A 116 -14.01 24.22 -16.54
N SER A 117 -14.34 25.45 -16.90
CA SER A 117 -14.31 25.94 -18.29
C SER A 117 -12.94 25.80 -18.95
N ARG A 118 -11.86 25.87 -18.17
CA ARG A 118 -10.46 25.69 -18.64
C ARG A 118 -10.07 24.22 -18.76
N HIS A 119 -10.86 23.31 -18.21
CA HIS A 119 -10.56 21.88 -18.12
C HIS A 119 -11.52 21.01 -18.95
N GLN A 120 -12.13 21.57 -19.99
CA GLN A 120 -13.09 20.89 -20.85
C GLN A 120 -12.52 19.64 -21.53
N GLU A 121 -11.24 19.64 -21.87
CA GLU A 121 -10.55 18.48 -22.44
C GLU A 121 -10.50 17.33 -21.44
N LEU A 122 -10.18 17.60 -20.15
CA LEU A 122 -10.23 16.62 -19.08
C LEU A 122 -11.64 16.06 -18.90
N LEU A 123 -12.67 16.93 -18.87
CA LEU A 123 -14.06 16.53 -18.67
C LEU A 123 -14.63 15.68 -19.83
N ARG A 124 -14.07 15.82 -21.04
CA ARG A 124 -14.44 15.00 -22.21
C ARG A 124 -13.67 13.67 -22.26
N ARG A 125 -12.63 13.55 -21.47
CA ARG A 125 -11.81 12.34 -21.44
C ARG A 125 -12.61 11.19 -20.81
N LYS A 126 -12.64 10.04 -21.49
CA LYS A 126 -13.13 8.82 -20.85
C LYS A 126 -12.04 8.30 -19.92
N GLY A 127 -12.23 8.49 -18.64
CA GLY A 127 -11.40 7.89 -17.60
C GLY A 127 -11.66 6.39 -17.50
N SER A 128 -10.68 5.65 -17.06
CA SER A 128 -10.82 4.23 -16.72
C SER A 128 -9.94 3.90 -15.52
N GLY A 129 -10.39 2.95 -14.71
CA GLY A 129 -9.64 2.49 -13.54
C GLY A 129 -9.55 3.54 -12.44
N VAL A 130 -8.36 3.71 -11.89
CA VAL A 130 -8.10 4.50 -10.68
C VAL A 130 -7.21 5.69 -11.00
N CYS A 131 -7.44 6.81 -10.32
CA CYS A 131 -6.63 8.01 -10.47
C CYS A 131 -6.34 8.67 -9.11
N ALA A 132 -5.53 9.74 -9.13
CA ALA A 132 -5.14 10.48 -7.95
C ALA A 132 -5.34 11.99 -8.11
N VAL A 133 -5.66 12.65 -7.02
CA VAL A 133 -5.73 14.11 -6.91
C VAL A 133 -4.99 14.56 -5.67
N SER A 134 -4.20 15.65 -5.76
CA SER A 134 -3.61 16.26 -4.57
C SER A 134 -3.57 17.79 -4.70
N GLY A 135 -3.96 18.48 -3.61
CA GLY A 135 -3.93 19.94 -3.50
C GLY A 135 -2.85 20.43 -2.54
N LYS A 136 -2.28 21.61 -2.81
CA LYS A 136 -1.13 22.14 -2.05
C LYS A 136 -1.43 22.31 -0.55
N PHE A 137 -2.53 22.81 -0.14
CA PHE A 137 -2.90 22.95 1.27
C PHE A 137 -4.20 22.21 1.61
N SER A 138 -4.50 21.16 0.86
CA SER A 138 -5.72 20.36 1.01
C SER A 138 -5.87 19.69 2.38
N VAL A 139 -4.77 19.42 3.09
CA VAL A 139 -4.84 18.95 4.48
C VAL A 139 -5.50 19.94 5.44
N ARG A 140 -5.54 21.24 5.08
CA ARG A 140 -6.23 22.28 5.83
C ARG A 140 -7.65 22.52 5.34
N ASN A 141 -7.89 22.29 4.05
CA ASN A 141 -9.19 22.39 3.41
C ASN A 141 -9.23 21.51 2.14
N PRO A 142 -9.81 20.30 2.20
CA PRO A 142 -9.83 19.35 1.10
C PRO A 142 -10.90 19.64 0.04
N GLN A 143 -11.66 20.71 0.16
CA GLN A 143 -12.86 20.93 -0.64
C GLN A 143 -12.60 20.95 -2.16
N LEU A 144 -11.43 21.47 -2.60
CA LEU A 144 -11.07 21.43 -4.02
C LEU A 144 -10.69 20.01 -4.49
N GLU A 145 -10.09 19.18 -3.63
CA GLU A 145 -9.87 17.76 -3.94
C GLU A 145 -11.20 17.02 -4.09
N TYR A 146 -12.18 17.26 -3.21
CA TYR A 146 -13.52 16.65 -3.31
C TYR A 146 -14.26 17.10 -4.57
N GLN A 147 -14.13 18.36 -4.98
CA GLN A 147 -14.69 18.83 -6.24
C GLN A 147 -14.04 18.11 -7.42
N ALA A 148 -12.72 17.96 -7.41
CA ALA A 148 -12.00 17.26 -8.46
C ALA A 148 -12.36 15.76 -8.52
N GLU A 149 -12.46 15.10 -7.35
CA GLU A 149 -12.93 13.73 -7.26
C GLU A 149 -14.30 13.53 -7.92
N HIS A 150 -15.24 14.41 -7.58
CA HIS A 150 -16.60 14.34 -8.12
C HIS A 150 -16.61 14.41 -9.65
N GLU A 151 -15.87 15.34 -10.24
CA GLU A 151 -15.80 15.48 -11.70
C GLU A 151 -15.02 14.32 -12.36
N LEU A 152 -13.96 13.84 -11.75
CA LEU A 152 -13.21 12.69 -12.27
C LEU A 152 -14.04 11.39 -12.23
N LYS A 153 -14.86 11.19 -11.20
CA LYS A 153 -15.81 10.07 -11.16
C LYS A 153 -16.85 10.16 -12.29
N LYS A 154 -17.34 11.35 -12.61
CA LYS A 154 -18.22 11.56 -13.79
C LYS A 154 -17.51 11.26 -15.11
N CYS A 155 -16.20 11.49 -15.18
CA CYS A 155 -15.39 11.12 -16.35
C CYS A 155 -15.20 9.60 -16.49
N GLY A 156 -15.58 8.78 -15.50
CA GLY A 156 -15.54 7.32 -15.54
C GLY A 156 -14.45 6.66 -14.70
N TYR A 157 -13.71 7.43 -13.88
CA TYR A 157 -12.79 6.81 -12.92
C TYR A 157 -13.56 6.13 -11.79
N SER A 158 -13.23 4.86 -11.51
CA SER A 158 -13.91 4.04 -10.50
C SER A 158 -13.52 4.42 -9.07
N LYS A 159 -12.28 4.89 -8.87
CA LYS A 159 -11.73 5.32 -7.59
C LYS A 159 -10.80 6.51 -7.80
N VAL A 160 -10.85 7.46 -6.89
CA VAL A 160 -9.93 8.62 -6.85
C VAL A 160 -9.25 8.64 -5.50
N PHE A 161 -7.94 8.62 -5.48
CA PHE A 161 -7.15 8.79 -4.25
C PHE A 161 -6.86 10.27 -4.01
N LEU A 162 -7.18 10.75 -2.81
CA LEU A 162 -7.00 12.14 -2.42
C LEU A 162 -5.77 12.29 -1.52
N GLY A 163 -4.89 13.24 -1.86
CA GLY A 163 -3.66 13.46 -1.12
C GLY A 163 -3.91 13.84 0.34
N SER A 164 -4.99 14.57 0.64
CA SER A 164 -5.37 14.96 2.00
C SER A 164 -5.86 13.80 2.86
N GLU A 165 -6.43 12.74 2.28
CA GLU A 165 -6.90 11.56 3.01
C GLU A 165 -5.78 10.56 3.30
N LEU A 166 -4.76 10.54 2.44
CA LEU A 166 -3.63 9.61 2.59
C LEU A 166 -2.57 10.11 3.57
N SER A 167 -2.47 11.40 3.80
CA SER A 167 -1.51 11.96 4.74
C SER A 167 -1.95 13.33 5.25
N GLY A 168 -1.89 13.50 6.57
CA GLY A 168 -2.11 14.79 7.24
C GLY A 168 -0.92 15.76 7.16
N GLU A 169 0.18 15.38 6.51
CA GLU A 169 1.38 16.21 6.43
C GLU A 169 1.24 17.35 5.41
N LEU A 170 1.90 18.48 5.70
CA LEU A 170 1.91 19.65 4.79
C LEU A 170 2.77 19.43 3.54
N ASN A 171 3.63 18.40 3.51
CA ASN A 171 4.48 18.11 2.36
C ASN A 171 3.67 17.72 1.13
N PHE A 172 3.45 18.70 0.25
CA PHE A 172 2.62 18.56 -0.94
C PHE A 172 3.14 17.48 -1.90
N VAL A 173 4.45 17.47 -2.18
CA VAL A 173 5.06 16.50 -3.11
C VAL A 173 4.91 15.08 -2.57
N ARG A 174 5.12 14.88 -1.26
CA ARG A 174 4.91 13.57 -0.63
C ARG A 174 3.48 13.10 -0.78
N ARG A 175 2.49 13.97 -0.54
CA ARG A 175 1.08 13.62 -0.72
C ARG A 175 0.73 13.28 -2.17
N CYS A 176 1.29 14.02 -3.13
CA CYS A 176 1.12 13.69 -4.56
C CYS A 176 1.65 12.28 -4.87
N ASN A 177 2.85 11.95 -4.37
CA ASN A 177 3.45 10.63 -4.57
C ASN A 177 2.62 9.54 -3.88
N SER A 178 2.19 9.74 -2.63
CA SER A 178 1.36 8.77 -1.92
C SER A 178 0.04 8.52 -2.65
N ALA A 179 -0.63 9.56 -3.15
CA ALA A 179 -1.88 9.42 -3.89
C ALA A 179 -1.65 8.71 -5.23
N TYR A 180 -0.60 9.09 -5.95
CA TYR A 180 -0.23 8.47 -7.23
C TYR A 180 0.08 6.98 -7.08
N PHE A 181 0.97 6.62 -6.16
CA PHE A 181 1.33 5.21 -5.96
C PHE A 181 0.18 4.38 -5.42
N SER A 182 -0.67 4.96 -4.54
CA SER A 182 -1.90 4.29 -4.11
C SER A 182 -2.82 3.99 -5.30
N ALA A 183 -3.00 4.95 -6.21
CA ALA A 183 -3.82 4.74 -7.41
C ALA A 183 -3.21 3.67 -8.32
N GLN A 184 -1.89 3.68 -8.48
CA GLN A 184 -1.18 2.75 -9.36
C GLN A 184 -1.28 1.29 -8.88
N VAL A 185 -1.17 1.05 -7.58
CA VAL A 185 -1.15 -0.32 -7.02
C VAL A 185 -2.52 -0.83 -6.59
N TYR A 186 -3.54 0.02 -6.54
CA TYR A 186 -4.85 -0.29 -5.93
C TYR A 186 -5.49 -1.57 -6.46
N GLU A 187 -5.59 -1.73 -7.76
CA GLU A 187 -6.28 -2.89 -8.35
C GLU A 187 -5.54 -4.19 -8.08
N LEU A 188 -4.20 -4.18 -8.16
CA LEU A 188 -3.37 -5.34 -7.86
C LEU A 188 -3.46 -5.70 -6.39
N PHE A 189 -3.31 -4.71 -5.51
CA PHE A 189 -3.35 -4.92 -4.06
C PHE A 189 -4.73 -5.38 -3.60
N THR A 190 -5.80 -4.77 -4.11
CA THR A 190 -7.19 -5.18 -3.81
C THR A 190 -7.43 -6.62 -4.22
N ARG A 191 -7.03 -7.00 -5.43
CA ARG A 191 -7.18 -8.36 -5.93
C ARG A 191 -6.42 -9.36 -5.06
N PHE A 192 -5.20 -9.04 -4.66
CA PHE A 192 -4.41 -9.86 -3.73
C PHE A 192 -5.14 -10.01 -2.39
N CYS A 193 -5.51 -8.92 -1.73
CA CYS A 193 -6.18 -8.93 -0.44
C CYS A 193 -7.49 -9.74 -0.46
N ARG A 194 -8.33 -9.54 -1.48
CA ARG A 194 -9.62 -10.28 -1.59
C ARG A 194 -9.43 -11.78 -1.85
N ARG A 195 -8.38 -12.17 -2.55
CA ARG A 195 -8.03 -13.58 -2.73
C ARG A 195 -7.58 -14.22 -1.42
N ILE A 196 -6.75 -13.54 -0.64
CA ILE A 196 -6.33 -14.01 0.70
C ILE A 196 -7.54 -14.13 1.63
N GLU A 197 -8.38 -13.09 1.71
CA GLU A 197 -9.57 -13.10 2.55
C GLU A 197 -10.49 -14.29 2.24
N ARG A 198 -10.75 -14.55 0.96
CA ARG A 198 -11.53 -15.70 0.51
C ARG A 198 -10.86 -17.02 0.93
N ALA A 199 -9.55 -17.12 0.73
CA ALA A 199 -8.78 -18.31 1.06
C ALA A 199 -8.80 -18.64 2.57
N LEU A 200 -8.77 -17.61 3.42
CA LEU A 200 -8.92 -17.74 4.87
C LEU A 200 -10.34 -18.20 5.24
N ALA A 201 -11.36 -17.58 4.64
CA ALA A 201 -12.76 -17.95 4.88
C ALA A 201 -13.06 -19.41 4.47
N GLU A 202 -12.52 -19.90 3.35
CA GLU A 202 -12.64 -21.28 2.89
C GLU A 202 -12.03 -22.29 3.88
N ARG A 203 -11.10 -21.84 4.74
CA ARG A 203 -10.48 -22.63 5.81
C ARG A 203 -11.15 -22.46 7.17
N GLY A 204 -12.30 -21.78 7.20
CA GLY A 204 -13.04 -21.52 8.43
C GLY A 204 -12.40 -20.47 9.35
N ILE A 205 -11.48 -19.67 8.84
CA ILE A 205 -10.85 -18.57 9.59
C ILE A 205 -11.74 -17.32 9.43
N SER A 206 -12.35 -16.91 10.54
CA SER A 206 -13.17 -15.69 10.65
C SER A 206 -12.46 -14.55 11.36
N ALA A 207 -11.22 -14.76 11.77
CA ALA A 207 -10.42 -13.75 12.47
C ALA A 207 -10.17 -12.51 11.58
N PRO A 208 -10.16 -11.29 12.15
CA PRO A 208 -9.91 -10.07 11.41
C PRO A 208 -8.50 -10.07 10.79
N VAL A 209 -8.45 -9.67 9.52
CA VAL A 209 -7.21 -9.59 8.76
C VAL A 209 -6.64 -8.18 8.84
N HIS A 210 -5.36 -8.08 9.13
CA HIS A 210 -4.60 -6.84 9.19
C HIS A 210 -3.41 -6.89 8.25
N ILE A 211 -3.08 -5.76 7.67
CA ILE A 211 -1.87 -5.57 6.86
C ILE A 211 -0.83 -4.89 7.73
N LEU A 212 0.39 -5.42 7.75
CA LEU A 212 1.54 -4.79 8.39
C LEU A 212 1.91 -3.52 7.63
N LYS A 213 2.38 -2.50 8.35
CA LYS A 213 2.91 -1.24 7.81
C LYS A 213 4.43 -1.16 7.93
N ALA A 214 5.05 -0.29 7.16
CA ALA A 214 6.49 -0.06 7.21
C ALA A 214 6.98 0.52 8.57
N ASP A 215 6.11 1.18 9.33
CA ASP A 215 6.39 1.71 10.66
C ASP A 215 6.20 0.68 11.80
N GLY A 216 5.87 -0.56 11.46
CA GLY A 216 5.61 -1.63 12.41
C GLY A 216 4.19 -1.68 12.95
N GLY A 217 3.33 -0.71 12.64
CA GLY A 217 1.91 -0.73 12.93
C GLY A 217 1.15 -1.70 12.02
N THR A 218 -0.13 -1.87 12.29
CA THR A 218 -1.02 -2.68 11.45
C THR A 218 -2.29 -1.91 11.10
N LEU A 219 -2.83 -2.13 9.91
CA LEU A 219 -4.13 -1.62 9.47
C LEU A 219 -5.10 -2.78 9.26
N PRO A 220 -6.37 -2.67 9.69
CA PRO A 220 -7.41 -3.56 9.21
C PRO A 220 -7.43 -3.58 7.67
N LEU A 221 -7.71 -4.75 7.09
CA LEU A 221 -7.63 -4.94 5.64
C LEU A 221 -8.41 -3.89 4.85
N GLU A 222 -9.62 -3.55 5.27
CA GLU A 222 -10.44 -2.54 4.60
C GLU A 222 -9.82 -1.13 4.67
N ALA A 223 -9.16 -0.79 5.78
CA ALA A 223 -8.42 0.47 5.90
C ALA A 223 -7.17 0.47 5.01
N ALA A 224 -6.47 -0.66 4.91
CA ALA A 224 -5.31 -0.82 4.02
C ALA A 224 -5.70 -0.65 2.55
N LEU A 225 -6.89 -1.09 2.13
CA LEU A 225 -7.42 -0.87 0.78
C LEU A 225 -7.72 0.62 0.48
N GLN A 226 -7.93 1.44 1.49
CA GLN A 226 -8.05 2.89 1.32
C GLN A 226 -6.67 3.59 1.29
N GLN A 227 -5.63 2.93 1.77
CA GLN A 227 -4.26 3.46 1.85
C GLN A 227 -3.23 2.43 1.34
N PRO A 228 -3.32 1.95 0.08
CA PRO A 228 -2.48 0.85 -0.41
C PRO A 228 -0.97 1.12 -0.34
N VAL A 229 -0.56 2.38 -0.39
CA VAL A 229 0.85 2.78 -0.26
C VAL A 229 1.43 2.45 1.12
N GLU A 230 0.62 2.29 2.15
CA GLU A 230 1.06 1.87 3.49
C GLU A 230 1.54 0.40 3.53
N ALA A 231 1.20 -0.38 2.50
CA ALA A 231 1.69 -1.76 2.34
C ALA A 231 3.07 -1.85 1.66
N VAL A 232 3.74 -0.72 1.38
CA VAL A 232 5.11 -0.69 0.84
C VAL A 232 6.11 -0.97 1.97
N PHE A 233 7.17 -1.74 1.70
CA PHE A 233 8.25 -2.09 2.64
C PHE A 233 7.81 -2.85 3.91
N THR A 234 6.72 -3.58 3.87
CA THR A 234 6.22 -4.34 5.03
C THR A 234 7.10 -5.54 5.38
N GLY A 235 7.73 -6.20 4.41
CA GLY A 235 8.66 -7.31 4.64
C GLY A 235 9.88 -6.92 5.48
N PRO A 236 10.64 -5.87 5.11
CA PRO A 236 11.70 -5.33 5.96
C PRO A 236 11.24 -4.95 7.36
N ALA A 237 10.04 -4.34 7.49
CA ALA A 237 9.48 -4.00 8.80
C ALA A 237 9.21 -5.25 9.65
N ALA A 238 8.63 -6.31 9.06
CA ALA A 238 8.40 -7.58 9.73
C ALA A 238 9.72 -8.19 10.24
N SER A 239 10.78 -8.12 9.45
CA SER A 239 12.11 -8.61 9.83
C SER A 239 12.67 -7.85 11.01
N VAL A 240 12.60 -6.51 11.02
CA VAL A 240 13.08 -5.68 12.13
C VAL A 240 12.31 -6.00 13.43
N LEU A 241 10.99 -6.04 13.36
CA LEU A 241 10.15 -6.37 14.52
C LEU A 241 10.43 -7.78 15.06
N GLY A 242 10.64 -8.76 14.17
CA GLY A 242 11.00 -10.13 14.54
C GLY A 242 12.36 -10.17 15.27
N ILE A 243 13.33 -9.42 14.80
CA ILE A 243 14.65 -9.29 15.42
C ILE A 243 14.53 -8.65 16.81
N GLU A 244 13.81 -7.54 16.93
CA GLU A 244 13.57 -6.87 18.22
C GLU A 244 12.91 -7.81 19.24
N ALA A 245 11.95 -8.63 18.80
CA ALA A 245 11.25 -9.57 19.66
C ALA A 245 12.14 -10.76 20.10
N LEU A 246 13.10 -11.17 19.28
CA LEU A 246 13.94 -12.35 19.54
C LEU A 246 15.29 -12.02 20.18
N CYS A 247 15.80 -10.81 19.99
CA CYS A 247 17.10 -10.42 20.48
C CYS A 247 17.05 -9.85 21.90
N ALA A 248 18.08 -10.18 22.70
CA ALA A 248 18.21 -9.61 24.04
C ALA A 248 18.45 -8.09 23.97
N PRO A 249 17.95 -7.30 24.95
CA PRO A 249 18.07 -5.83 24.97
C PRO A 249 19.51 -5.28 24.94
N GLN A 250 20.50 -6.13 25.11
CA GLN A 250 21.94 -5.77 25.15
C GLN A 250 22.63 -5.84 23.79
N VAL A 251 21.93 -6.24 22.73
CA VAL A 251 22.50 -6.31 21.38
C VAL A 251 22.50 -4.91 20.76
N ASN A 252 23.69 -4.35 20.54
CA ASN A 252 23.87 -2.97 20.02
C ASN A 252 23.79 -2.89 18.49
N SER A 253 23.94 -4.01 17.78
CA SER A 253 23.84 -4.05 16.32
C SER A 253 23.43 -5.43 15.83
N ILE A 254 22.59 -5.49 14.81
CA ILE A 254 22.15 -6.70 14.16
C ILE A 254 22.34 -6.52 12.66
N SER A 255 22.96 -7.52 12.01
CA SER A 255 23.09 -7.55 10.56
C SER A 255 22.03 -8.49 9.99
N LEU A 256 21.13 -7.95 9.19
CA LEU A 256 20.12 -8.71 8.45
C LEU A 256 20.60 -8.93 7.03
N CYS A 257 20.84 -10.21 6.65
CA CYS A 257 21.23 -10.56 5.30
C CYS A 257 19.99 -10.86 4.45
N LEU A 258 19.72 -10.03 3.44
CA LEU A 258 18.64 -10.20 2.45
C LEU A 258 19.20 -10.70 1.10
N LEU A 259 20.36 -11.31 1.08
CA LEU A 259 21.23 -11.57 -0.06
C LEU A 259 20.59 -12.39 -1.19
N TYR A 260 19.54 -13.15 -0.92
CA TYR A 260 18.92 -14.03 -1.91
C TYR A 260 17.53 -13.57 -2.37
N THR A 261 17.12 -12.37 -1.99
CA THR A 261 15.74 -11.91 -2.21
C THR A 261 15.62 -10.55 -2.89
N SER A 262 16.76 -9.90 -3.22
CA SER A 262 16.76 -8.64 -3.96
C SER A 262 17.61 -8.77 -5.22
N ASP A 263 17.21 -8.10 -6.29
CA ASP A 263 17.98 -7.97 -7.55
C ASP A 263 19.40 -7.38 -7.34
N ALA A 264 19.62 -6.69 -6.21
CA ALA A 264 20.95 -6.25 -5.79
C ALA A 264 21.95 -7.41 -5.56
N ALA A 265 21.48 -8.65 -5.44
CA ALA A 265 22.34 -9.83 -5.37
C ALA A 265 22.81 -10.32 -6.75
N ASP A 266 22.17 -9.87 -7.84
CA ASP A 266 22.56 -10.23 -9.22
C ASP A 266 23.60 -9.25 -9.82
N ASP A 267 23.86 -8.11 -9.19
CA ASP A 267 25.04 -7.30 -9.48
C ASP A 267 26.30 -8.03 -8.98
N ARG A 268 26.60 -9.15 -9.60
CA ARG A 268 27.92 -9.75 -9.54
C ARG A 268 28.87 -8.77 -10.17
N ILE A 269 29.62 -8.11 -9.31
CA ILE A 269 30.81 -7.39 -9.72
C ILE A 269 31.71 -8.43 -10.42
N SER A 270 31.69 -8.39 -11.73
CA SER A 270 32.64 -9.07 -12.58
C SER A 270 33.95 -8.28 -12.64
#